data_f03152d96db078d1e2c6b1ba11179cc2
#
_entry.id   f03152d96db078d1e2c6b1ba11179cc2
#
_cell.length_a   1.000
_cell.length_b   1.000
_cell.length_c   1.000
_cell.angle_alpha   90.00
_cell.angle_beta   90.00
_cell.angle_gamma   90.00
#
_symmetry.space_group_name_H-M   'P 1'
#
loop_
_entity.id
_entity.type
_entity.pdbx_description
1 polymer ?
#
loop_
_entity_poly.entity_id
_entity_poly.type
_entity_poly.pdbx_seq_one_letter_code
_entity_poly.pdbx_strand_id
1 'polypeptide(L)'
;MKWESYSHPISDIRDWNKNNRLELQPDFQRHEVWTKAAQIMLIDTIIRGIPIPKVYIKSVMIEGNTYRVVIDGQQRLTAILKFVQDQLPLKRPYSGEYQDMVFSQLPPDVQNEILRYKIDIHRIFRCAG
;
A
#
# COMPACT_ATOMS: atom_id res chain seq x y z
N MET A 1 -6.09 -14.00 20.87
CA MET A 1 -5.41 -13.19 19.88
C MET A 1 -6.09 -11.85 19.76
N LYS A 2 -5.31 -10.82 19.68
CA LYS A 2 -5.83 -9.48 19.79
C LYS A 2 -5.39 -8.64 18.59
N TRP A 3 -6.35 -7.97 17.95
CA TRP A 3 -6.04 -7.03 16.88
C TRP A 3 -5.75 -5.67 17.48
N GLU A 4 -4.70 -5.04 16.98
CA GLU A 4 -4.33 -3.68 17.37
C GLU A 4 -4.39 -2.79 16.15
N SER A 5 -4.87 -1.57 16.35
CA SER A 5 -5.02 -0.59 15.27
C SER A 5 -3.85 0.37 15.27
N TYR A 6 -3.26 0.53 14.10
CA TYR A 6 -2.15 1.48 13.89
C TYR A 6 -2.37 2.21 12.58
N SER A 7 -1.80 3.40 12.48
CA SER A 7 -1.74 4.12 11.22
C SER A 7 -0.28 4.23 10.80
N HIS A 8 0.00 3.90 9.56
CA HIS A 8 1.34 4.03 9.01
C HIS A 8 1.30 4.79 7.70
N PRO A 9 2.24 5.72 7.48
CA PRO A 9 2.31 6.41 6.20
C PRO A 9 2.74 5.45 5.08
N ILE A 10 2.40 5.82 3.87
CA ILE A 10 2.81 5.04 2.69
C ILE A 10 4.33 4.86 2.67
N SER A 11 5.08 5.85 3.14
CA SER A 11 6.55 5.72 3.18
C SER A 11 7.01 4.52 4.00
N ASP A 12 6.31 4.19 5.09
CA ASP A 12 6.64 3.01 5.87
C ASP A 12 6.40 1.73 5.06
N ILE A 13 5.26 1.66 4.39
CA ILE A 13 4.92 0.49 3.58
C ILE A 13 5.97 0.30 2.47
N ARG A 14 6.35 1.39 1.83
CA ARG A 14 7.41 1.37 0.82
C ARG A 14 8.71 0.81 1.39
N ASP A 15 9.08 1.26 2.58
CA ASP A 15 10.34 0.86 3.20
C ASP A 15 10.31 -0.61 3.62
N TRP A 16 9.18 -1.09 4.14
CA TRP A 16 9.03 -2.51 4.47
C TRP A 16 9.21 -3.37 3.22
N ASN A 17 8.63 -2.94 2.12
CA ASN A 17 8.73 -3.68 0.87
C ASN A 17 10.17 -3.68 0.34
N LYS A 18 10.83 -2.53 0.41
CA LYS A 18 12.20 -2.37 -0.03
C LYS A 18 13.17 -3.26 0.73
N ASN A 19 12.89 -3.46 2.03
CA ASN A 19 13.74 -4.25 2.90
C ASN A 19 13.33 -5.71 2.97
N ASN A 20 12.43 -6.14 2.10
CA ASN A 20 11.92 -7.50 2.05
C ASN A 20 11.27 -7.94 3.37
N ARG A 21 10.57 -6.99 4.01
CA ARG A 21 9.88 -7.23 5.27
C ARG A 21 8.36 -7.20 5.12
N LEU A 22 7.88 -7.20 3.89
CA LEU A 22 6.46 -7.19 3.59
C LEU A 22 6.16 -8.29 2.59
N GLU A 23 5.22 -9.16 2.95
CA GLU A 23 4.77 -10.21 2.04
C GLU A 23 3.30 -9.96 1.73
N LEU A 24 2.99 -9.84 0.45
CA LEU A 24 1.63 -9.54 0.02
C LEU A 24 0.74 -10.78 -0.06
N GLN A 25 1.31 -11.96 0.14
CA GLN A 25 0.60 -13.23 0.29
C GLN A 25 -0.44 -13.49 -0.79
N PRO A 26 -0.04 -13.56 -2.04
CA PRO A 26 -0.99 -13.72 -3.13
C PRO A 26 -1.53 -15.13 -3.30
N ASP A 27 -0.89 -16.12 -2.70
CA ASP A 27 -1.11 -17.52 -3.09
C ASP A 27 -2.51 -18.02 -2.89
N PHE A 28 -3.14 -17.71 -1.77
CA PHE A 28 -4.48 -18.20 -1.52
C PHE A 28 -5.54 -17.13 -1.63
N GLN A 29 -5.15 -15.93 -2.08
CA GLN A 29 -6.04 -14.79 -2.19
C GLN A 29 -6.12 -14.26 -3.61
N ARG A 30 -5.96 -15.11 -4.57
CA ARG A 30 -5.81 -14.66 -5.94
C ARG A 30 -7.08 -14.68 -6.76
N HIS A 31 -8.21 -14.73 -6.10
CA HIS A 31 -9.47 -14.72 -6.82
C HIS A 31 -9.69 -13.47 -7.60
N GLU A 32 -9.17 -12.38 -7.08
CA GLU A 32 -9.32 -11.09 -7.71
C GLU A 32 -7.98 -10.49 -8.02
N VAL A 33 -7.78 -10.16 -9.28
CA VAL A 33 -6.66 -9.34 -9.69
C VAL A 33 -7.28 -8.04 -10.17
N TRP A 34 -6.95 -6.95 -9.50
CA TRP A 34 -7.51 -5.67 -9.87
C TRP A 34 -7.06 -5.26 -11.26
N THR A 35 -7.96 -4.67 -12.02
CA THR A 35 -7.64 -4.06 -13.30
C THR A 35 -6.77 -2.84 -13.06
N LYS A 36 -6.09 -2.40 -14.11
CA LYS A 36 -5.35 -1.15 -14.04
C LYS A 36 -6.26 0.01 -13.67
N ALA A 37 -7.47 0.03 -14.21
CA ALA A 37 -8.43 1.07 -13.90
C ALA A 37 -8.74 1.13 -12.41
N ALA A 38 -8.95 -0.04 -11.77
CA ALA A 38 -9.22 -0.10 -10.34
C ALA A 38 -8.02 0.40 -9.53
N GLN A 39 -6.81 0.03 -9.94
CA GLN A 39 -5.59 0.49 -9.28
C GLN A 39 -5.46 2.00 -9.37
N ILE A 40 -5.70 2.56 -10.54
CA ILE A 40 -5.61 4.01 -10.76
C ILE A 40 -6.65 4.75 -9.93
N MET A 41 -7.87 4.20 -9.82
CA MET A 41 -8.91 4.83 -9.02
C MET A 41 -8.56 4.84 -7.54
N LEU A 42 -7.87 3.83 -7.07
CA LEU A 42 -7.39 3.85 -5.68
C LEU A 42 -6.39 5.00 -5.48
N ILE A 43 -5.45 5.15 -6.41
CA ILE A 43 -4.47 6.23 -6.31
C ILE A 43 -5.15 7.60 -6.37
N ASP A 44 -6.17 7.74 -7.22
CA ASP A 44 -6.95 8.97 -7.28
C ASP A 44 -7.57 9.29 -5.92
N THR A 45 -8.12 8.29 -5.25
CA THR A 45 -8.69 8.43 -3.91
C THR A 45 -7.65 8.93 -2.91
N ILE A 46 -6.44 8.38 -2.98
CA ILE A 46 -5.33 8.78 -2.12
C ILE A 46 -4.90 10.21 -2.40
N ILE A 47 -4.79 10.58 -3.67
CA ILE A 47 -4.41 11.94 -4.05
C ILE A 47 -5.41 12.96 -3.51
N ARG A 48 -6.69 12.59 -3.48
CA ARG A 48 -7.74 13.45 -2.94
C ARG A 48 -7.76 13.48 -1.42
N GLY A 49 -6.94 12.66 -0.76
CA GLY A 49 -6.90 12.61 0.69
C GLY A 49 -8.09 11.90 1.32
N ILE A 50 -8.81 11.10 0.57
CA ILE A 50 -9.98 10.37 1.06
C ILE A 50 -9.52 9.05 1.68
N PRO A 51 -10.08 8.65 2.84
CA PRO A 51 -9.69 7.38 3.47
C PRO A 51 -10.02 6.18 2.60
N ILE A 52 -9.17 5.16 2.69
CA ILE A 52 -9.40 3.87 2.05
C ILE A 52 -9.64 2.81 3.12
N PRO A 53 -10.21 1.66 2.75
CA PRO A 53 -10.45 0.60 3.73
C PRO A 53 -9.17 0.13 4.41
N LYS A 54 -9.32 -0.37 5.62
CA LYS A 54 -8.21 -0.86 6.42
C LYS A 54 -7.50 -2.04 5.78
N VAL A 55 -6.24 -2.21 6.14
CA VAL A 55 -5.44 -3.36 5.75
C VAL A 55 -5.22 -4.21 6.98
N TYR A 56 -5.29 -5.52 6.83
CA TYR A 56 -5.08 -6.46 7.92
C TYR A 56 -3.76 -7.18 7.72
N ILE A 57 -2.90 -7.11 8.73
CA ILE A 57 -1.54 -7.62 8.67
C ILE A 57 -1.25 -8.52 9.86
N LYS A 58 -0.54 -9.62 9.58
CA LYS A 58 0.05 -10.45 10.62
C LYS A 58 1.52 -10.07 10.72
N SER A 59 1.98 -9.68 11.91
CA SER A 59 3.39 -9.39 12.16
C SER A 59 4.04 -10.57 12.84
N VAL A 60 5.22 -10.95 12.35
CA VAL A 60 5.99 -12.09 12.86
C VAL A 60 7.40 -11.61 13.13
N MET A 61 7.92 -11.97 14.31
CA MET A 61 9.30 -11.66 14.66
C MET A 61 10.17 -12.87 14.35
N ILE A 62 11.17 -12.69 13.50
CA ILE A 62 12.11 -13.75 13.15
C ILE A 62 13.52 -13.21 13.34
N GLU A 63 14.28 -13.82 14.24
CA GLU A 63 15.67 -13.42 14.50
C GLU A 63 15.83 -11.93 14.77
N GLY A 64 14.92 -11.39 15.56
CA GLY A 64 14.96 -9.99 15.94
C GLY A 64 14.41 -9.03 14.90
N ASN A 65 13.95 -9.52 13.77
CA ASN A 65 13.40 -8.68 12.70
C ASN A 65 11.91 -8.91 12.55
N THR A 66 11.18 -7.82 12.35
CA THR A 66 9.73 -7.89 12.15
C THR A 66 9.42 -8.08 10.66
N TYR A 67 8.64 -9.12 10.38
CA TYR A 67 8.13 -9.40 9.04
C TYR A 67 6.61 -9.25 9.05
N ARG A 68 6.07 -8.73 7.97
CA ARG A 68 4.64 -8.43 7.88
C ARG A 68 4.03 -9.17 6.71
N VAL A 69 2.96 -9.92 7.01
CA VAL A 69 2.24 -10.69 5.99
C VAL A 69 0.86 -10.06 5.85
N VAL A 70 0.51 -9.62 4.66
CA VAL A 70 -0.77 -8.97 4.41
C VAL A 70 -1.85 -10.04 4.31
N ILE A 71 -2.83 -9.98 5.21
CA ILE A 71 -3.93 -10.94 5.25
C ILE A 71 -5.08 -10.45 4.37
N ASP A 72 -5.37 -9.15 4.45
CA ASP A 72 -6.42 -8.53 3.63
C ASP A 72 -5.96 -7.14 3.21
N GLY A 73 -6.23 -6.77 1.96
CA GLY A 73 -5.80 -5.51 1.40
C GLY A 73 -4.62 -5.64 0.45
N GLN A 74 -4.33 -6.86 -0.01
CA GLN A 74 -3.21 -7.11 -0.92
C GLN A 74 -3.29 -6.26 -2.19
N GLN A 75 -4.47 -6.16 -2.79
CA GLN A 75 -4.62 -5.43 -4.03
C GLN A 75 -4.40 -3.94 -3.83
N ARG A 76 -4.85 -3.40 -2.70
CA ARG A 76 -4.62 -1.99 -2.39
C ARG A 76 -3.15 -1.68 -2.20
N LEU A 77 -2.45 -2.50 -1.42
CA LEU A 77 -1.02 -2.28 -1.20
C LEU A 77 -0.21 -2.51 -2.47
N THR A 78 -0.61 -3.46 -3.29
CA THR A 78 0.04 -3.70 -4.58
C THR A 78 -0.06 -2.46 -5.48
N ALA A 79 -1.25 -1.86 -5.55
CA ALA A 79 -1.45 -0.65 -6.36
C ALA A 79 -0.59 0.50 -5.85
N ILE A 80 -0.55 0.70 -4.54
CA ILE A 80 0.24 1.75 -3.92
C ILE A 80 1.73 1.56 -4.23
N LEU A 81 2.23 0.34 -4.06
CA LEU A 81 3.63 0.05 -4.30
C LEU A 81 4.00 0.22 -5.76
N LYS A 82 3.15 -0.24 -6.67
CA LYS A 82 3.37 -0.01 -8.10
C LYS A 82 3.44 1.46 -8.43
N PHE A 83 2.56 2.24 -7.83
CA PHE A 83 2.52 3.68 -8.10
C PHE A 83 3.81 4.37 -7.64
N VAL A 84 4.23 4.13 -6.42
CA VAL A 84 5.44 4.79 -5.90
C VAL A 84 6.73 4.29 -6.56
N GLN A 85 6.66 3.19 -7.30
CA GLN A 85 7.79 2.64 -8.06
C GLN A 85 7.72 3.03 -9.54
N ASP A 86 6.89 3.99 -9.90
CA ASP A 86 6.74 4.48 -11.26
C ASP A 86 6.20 3.43 -12.24
N GLN A 87 5.43 2.46 -11.72
CA GLN A 87 4.90 1.38 -12.55
C GLN A 87 3.42 1.53 -12.86
N LEU A 88 2.83 2.66 -12.46
CA LEU A 88 1.40 2.89 -12.65
C LEU A 88 1.15 4.34 -13.03
N PRO A 89 1.29 4.68 -14.32
CA PRO A 89 1.01 6.04 -14.78
C PRO A 89 -0.47 6.39 -14.56
N LEU A 90 -0.75 7.64 -14.27
CA LEU A 90 -2.11 8.12 -14.00
C LEU A 90 -2.89 8.28 -15.31
N LYS A 91 -3.16 7.15 -15.97
CA LYS A 91 -3.99 7.11 -17.16
C LYS A 91 -5.46 7.17 -16.77
N ARG A 92 -6.34 7.19 -17.79
CA ARG A 92 -7.77 7.08 -17.51
C ARG A 92 -8.06 5.82 -16.73
N PRO A 93 -8.96 5.85 -15.76
CA PRO A 93 -10.02 6.86 -15.52
C PRO A 93 -9.59 8.07 -14.69
N TYR A 94 -8.32 8.23 -14.34
CA TYR A 94 -7.87 9.45 -13.69
C TYR A 94 -8.01 10.61 -14.68
N SER A 95 -8.59 11.72 -14.23
CA SER A 95 -8.80 12.88 -15.08
C SER A 95 -8.35 14.19 -14.42
N GLY A 96 -7.46 14.07 -13.44
CA GLY A 96 -7.00 15.24 -12.70
C GLY A 96 -5.81 15.93 -13.33
N GLU A 97 -5.20 16.78 -12.51
CA GLU A 97 -4.10 17.65 -12.92
C GLU A 97 -2.85 16.89 -13.34
N TYR A 98 -2.66 15.69 -12.80
CA TYR A 98 -1.43 14.93 -13.00
C TYR A 98 -1.60 13.80 -14.01
N GLN A 99 -2.51 13.97 -14.95
CA GLN A 99 -2.80 12.93 -15.93
C GLN A 99 -1.53 12.53 -16.70
N ASP A 100 -1.37 11.24 -16.93
CA ASP A 100 -0.27 10.62 -17.64
C ASP A 100 1.07 10.63 -16.89
N MET A 101 1.11 11.15 -15.68
CA MET A 101 2.35 11.19 -14.91
C MET A 101 2.54 9.92 -14.09
N VAL A 102 3.80 9.55 -13.89
CA VAL A 102 4.19 8.57 -12.87
C VAL A 102 4.59 9.33 -11.61
N PHE A 103 4.72 8.62 -10.50
CA PHE A 103 4.95 9.22 -9.19
C PHE A 103 6.14 10.18 -9.18
N SER A 104 7.26 9.78 -9.77
CA SER A 104 8.48 10.60 -9.76
C SER A 104 8.35 11.88 -10.57
N GLN A 105 7.35 11.99 -11.41
CA GLN A 105 7.09 13.20 -12.20
C GLN A 105 6.20 14.20 -11.50
N LEU A 106 5.59 13.81 -10.38
CA LEU A 106 4.72 14.71 -9.62
C LEU A 106 5.54 15.80 -8.95
N PRO A 107 4.93 16.96 -8.66
CA PRO A 107 5.63 17.98 -7.87
C PRO A 107 6.11 17.40 -6.54
N PRO A 108 7.28 17.84 -6.04
CA PRO A 108 7.84 17.28 -4.79
C PRO A 108 6.91 17.37 -3.58
N ASP A 109 6.14 18.44 -3.46
CA ASP A 109 5.19 18.58 -2.35
C ASP A 109 4.05 17.56 -2.47
N VAL A 110 3.62 17.26 -3.68
CA VAL A 110 2.58 16.26 -3.91
C VAL A 110 3.13 14.86 -3.61
N GLN A 111 4.35 14.57 -4.02
CA GLN A 111 5.00 13.32 -3.67
C GLN A 111 5.05 13.13 -2.15
N ASN A 112 5.43 14.18 -1.43
CA ASN A 112 5.53 14.14 0.02
C ASN A 112 4.16 13.93 0.67
N GLU A 113 3.12 14.57 0.14
CA GLU A 113 1.77 14.35 0.67
C GLU A 113 1.32 12.91 0.49
N ILE A 114 1.60 12.33 -0.66
CA ILE A 114 1.26 10.92 -0.91
C ILE A 114 2.04 10.02 0.04
N LEU A 115 3.34 10.27 0.22
CA LEU A 115 4.15 9.45 1.12
C LEU A 115 3.73 9.57 2.58
N ARG A 116 3.12 10.69 2.96
CA ARG A 116 2.60 10.89 4.33
C ARG A 116 1.19 10.39 4.51
N TYR A 117 0.50 10.03 3.44
CA TYR A 117 -0.87 9.52 3.53
C TYR A 117 -0.89 8.29 4.44
N LYS A 118 -1.82 8.28 5.40
CA LYS A 118 -1.88 7.24 6.41
C LYS A 118 -2.76 6.09 5.98
N ILE A 119 -2.21 4.90 6.13
CA ILE A 119 -2.94 3.65 5.89
C ILE A 119 -3.32 3.11 7.27
N ASP A 120 -4.61 2.85 7.48
CA ASP A 120 -5.07 2.23 8.71
C ASP A 120 -4.79 0.74 8.64
N ILE A 121 -4.07 0.25 9.65
CA ILE A 121 -3.64 -1.14 9.70
C ILE A 121 -4.14 -1.77 10.97
N HIS A 122 -4.83 -2.89 10.84
CA HIS A 122 -5.15 -3.77 11.94
C HIS A 122 -4.11 -4.88 11.95
N ARG A 123 -3.40 -4.96 13.05
CA ARG A 123 -2.28 -5.88 13.18
C ARG A 123 -2.51 -6.91 14.24
N ILE A 124 -2.19 -8.15 13.92
CA ILE A 124 -2.10 -9.21 14.90
C ILE A 124 -0.64 -9.63 14.98
N PHE A 125 -0.14 -9.77 16.20
CA PHE A 125 1.26 -10.11 16.40
C PHE A 125 1.37 -11.60 16.72
N ARG A 126 2.29 -12.29 16.07
CA ARG A 126 2.54 -13.70 16.33
C ARG A 126 4.02 -13.92 16.57
N CYS A 127 4.31 -14.79 17.53
CA CYS A 127 5.67 -15.24 17.73
C CYS A 127 5.97 -16.34 16.73
N ALA A 128 7.15 -16.31 16.14
CA ALA A 128 7.62 -17.38 15.29
C ALA A 128 8.02 -18.57 16.17
N GLY A 129 7.50 -19.71 15.87
CA GLY A 129 7.87 -20.89 16.65
C GLY A 129 6.75 -21.64 17.25
#